data_eb70ffab781306ed5c746c1800164785
#
_entry.id   eb70ffab781306ed5c746c1800164785
#
_cell.length_a   1.000
_cell.length_b   1.000
_cell.length_c   1.000
_cell.angle_alpha   90.00
_cell.angle_beta   90.00
_cell.angle_gamma   90.00
#
_symmetry.space_group_name_H-M   'P 1'
#
loop_
_entity.id
_entity.type
_entity.pdbx_description
1 polymer ?
#
loop_
_entity_poly.entity_id
_entity_poly.type
_entity_poly.pdbx_seq_one_letter_code
_entity_poly.pdbx_strand_id
1 'polypeptide(L)'
;MEKSGTKTIGRPHFAKLLMEKGIIKKTQQAFNLFLAKGRPCYVDKTGENLRKAVEAIKESGGIPVQAHPMSMYVSWGKMEETMLEVRNSGVEGLEAHHPGIRFSEARRLEELAEILGMFSTAGSDFHGEKVRADRKIGYSSGGYKIEDRFWTEQLKPALEKAHSGTDHTFSAG
;
A
#
# COMPACT_ATOMS: atom_id res chain seq x y z
N MET A 1 -2.48 -15.85 -32.31
CA MET A 1 -1.83 -16.05 -31.00
C MET A 1 -2.40 -15.01 -30.05
N GLU A 2 -3.44 -15.36 -29.33
CA GLU A 2 -4.03 -14.54 -28.29
C GLU A 2 -3.11 -14.52 -27.05
N LYS A 3 -2.67 -13.32 -26.69
CA LYS A 3 -1.96 -13.11 -25.40
C LYS A 3 -2.98 -13.24 -24.29
N SER A 4 -3.04 -14.37 -23.64
CA SER A 4 -3.78 -14.60 -22.40
C SER A 4 -3.16 -13.80 -21.24
N GLY A 5 -3.35 -12.50 -21.24
CA GLY A 5 -3.20 -11.69 -20.06
C GLY A 5 -4.53 -11.70 -19.32
N THR A 6 -4.61 -12.40 -18.19
CA THR A 6 -5.73 -12.32 -17.27
C THR A 6 -5.84 -10.89 -16.78
N LYS A 7 -6.69 -10.09 -17.43
CA LYS A 7 -6.99 -8.73 -16.95
C LYS A 7 -7.80 -8.88 -15.67
N THR A 8 -7.19 -8.61 -14.54
CA THR A 8 -7.90 -8.53 -13.25
C THR A 8 -9.00 -7.49 -13.37
N ILE A 9 -10.26 -7.92 -13.32
CA ILE A 9 -11.43 -7.04 -13.38
C ILE A 9 -11.65 -6.47 -11.99
N GLY A 10 -11.58 -5.15 -11.86
CA GLY A 10 -11.83 -4.42 -10.62
C GLY A 10 -12.95 -3.39 -10.76
N ARG A 11 -13.34 -2.77 -9.65
CA ARG A 11 -14.40 -1.74 -9.60
C ARG A 11 -14.28 -0.63 -10.66
N PRO A 12 -13.08 -0.14 -11.05
CA PRO A 12 -12.95 0.85 -12.12
C PRO A 12 -13.48 0.37 -13.47
N HIS A 13 -13.38 -0.94 -13.77
CA HIS A 13 -13.90 -1.52 -15.01
C HIS A 13 -15.44 -1.50 -15.03
N PHE A 14 -16.07 -1.78 -13.88
CA PHE A 14 -17.53 -1.64 -13.75
C PHE A 14 -17.97 -0.18 -13.87
N ALA A 15 -17.23 0.76 -13.27
CA ALA A 15 -17.51 2.18 -13.42
C ALA A 15 -17.46 2.63 -14.89
N LYS A 16 -16.47 2.17 -15.64
CA LYS A 16 -16.37 2.42 -17.08
C LYS A 16 -17.57 1.87 -17.85
N LEU A 17 -17.96 0.63 -17.57
CA LEU A 17 -19.13 0.00 -18.20
C LEU A 17 -20.43 0.77 -17.91
N LEU A 18 -20.63 1.24 -16.69
CA LEU A 18 -21.79 2.07 -16.31
C LEU A 18 -21.80 3.40 -17.07
N MET A 19 -20.65 4.00 -17.32
CA MET A 19 -20.54 5.20 -18.17
C MET A 19 -20.85 4.90 -19.63
N GLU A 20 -20.30 3.83 -20.19
CA GLU A 20 -20.56 3.40 -21.58
C GLU A 20 -22.05 3.10 -21.81
N LYS A 21 -22.74 2.59 -20.79
CA LYS A 21 -24.21 2.35 -20.82
C LYS A 21 -25.05 3.60 -20.55
N GLY A 22 -24.43 4.76 -20.31
CA GLY A 22 -25.13 6.00 -20.04
C GLY A 22 -25.84 6.07 -18.67
N ILE A 23 -25.60 5.11 -17.77
CA ILE A 23 -26.22 5.04 -16.44
C ILE A 23 -25.66 6.14 -15.52
N ILE A 24 -24.40 6.52 -15.73
CA ILE A 24 -23.71 7.58 -15.02
C ILE A 24 -22.92 8.47 -15.99
N LYS A 25 -22.63 9.70 -15.57
CA LYS A 25 -21.89 10.68 -16.37
C LYS A 25 -20.41 10.81 -15.95
N LYS A 26 -20.06 10.39 -14.73
CA LYS A 26 -18.70 10.50 -14.14
C LYS A 26 -18.40 9.26 -13.33
N THR A 27 -17.16 8.77 -13.40
CA THR A 27 -16.67 7.61 -12.65
C THR A 27 -16.99 7.71 -11.15
N GLN A 28 -16.86 8.92 -10.55
CA GLN A 28 -17.16 9.11 -9.13
C GLN A 28 -18.61 8.77 -8.77
N GLN A 29 -19.55 8.97 -9.68
CA GLN A 29 -20.96 8.60 -9.46
C GLN A 29 -21.14 7.08 -9.34
N ALA A 30 -20.34 6.28 -10.07
CA ALA A 30 -20.36 4.83 -9.92
C ALA A 30 -20.04 4.41 -8.48
N PHE A 31 -19.00 4.99 -7.90
CA PHE A 31 -18.63 4.69 -6.52
C PHE A 31 -19.68 5.17 -5.53
N ASN A 32 -20.12 6.42 -5.66
CA ASN A 32 -21.07 7.01 -4.73
C ASN A 32 -22.44 6.31 -4.72
N LEU A 33 -22.90 5.83 -5.87
CA LEU A 33 -24.25 5.26 -6.02
C LEU A 33 -24.26 3.72 -5.94
N PHE A 34 -23.19 3.06 -6.39
CA PHE A 34 -23.23 1.61 -6.63
C PHE A 34 -22.09 0.83 -5.97
N LEU A 35 -20.82 1.29 -6.04
CA LEU A 35 -19.65 0.46 -5.84
C LEU A 35 -18.90 0.69 -4.51
N ALA A 36 -19.20 1.77 -3.77
CA ALA A 36 -18.59 2.04 -2.47
C ALA A 36 -19.20 1.17 -1.37
N LYS A 37 -18.50 1.07 -0.23
CA LYS A 37 -18.98 0.31 0.94
C LYS A 37 -20.37 0.78 1.35
N GLY A 38 -21.28 -0.17 1.57
CA GLY A 38 -22.68 0.12 1.90
C GLY A 38 -23.56 0.48 0.67
N ARG A 39 -23.07 0.34 -0.56
CA ARG A 39 -23.85 0.56 -1.78
C ARG A 39 -24.30 -0.76 -2.40
N PRO A 40 -25.38 -0.76 -3.23
CA PRO A 40 -26.05 -1.98 -3.69
C PRO A 40 -25.15 -2.98 -4.43
N CYS A 41 -24.12 -2.51 -5.13
CA CYS A 41 -23.19 -3.36 -5.87
C CYS A 41 -21.83 -3.49 -5.20
N TYR A 42 -21.74 -3.17 -3.92
CA TYR A 42 -20.53 -3.40 -3.14
C TYR A 42 -20.43 -4.87 -2.76
N VAL A 43 -19.29 -5.45 -3.06
CA VAL A 43 -18.93 -6.79 -2.60
C VAL A 43 -17.70 -6.66 -1.71
N ASP A 44 -17.81 -7.19 -0.50
CA ASP A 44 -16.66 -7.26 0.40
C ASP A 44 -15.56 -8.14 -0.22
N LYS A 45 -14.34 -7.65 -0.19
CA LYS A 45 -13.20 -8.48 -0.53
C LYS A 45 -12.94 -9.41 0.65
N THR A 46 -13.10 -10.70 0.45
CA THR A 46 -12.48 -11.69 1.31
C THR A 46 -10.98 -11.68 1.00
N GLY A 47 -10.22 -10.94 1.79
CA GLY A 47 -8.75 -10.99 1.76
C GLY A 47 -8.25 -12.04 2.76
N GLU A 48 -7.03 -12.51 2.55
CA GLU A 48 -6.34 -13.29 3.57
C GLU A 48 -6.14 -12.47 4.86
N ASN A 49 -6.07 -13.18 5.97
CA ASN A 49 -5.76 -12.59 7.26
C ASN A 49 -4.38 -11.90 7.20
N LEU A 50 -4.26 -10.71 7.78
CA LEU A 50 -3.02 -9.94 7.76
C LEU A 50 -1.82 -10.77 8.26
N ARG A 51 -1.98 -11.55 9.33
CA ARG A 51 -0.91 -12.41 9.86
C ARG A 51 -0.45 -13.45 8.84
N LYS A 52 -1.37 -14.12 8.14
CA LYS A 52 -1.02 -15.07 7.08
C LYS A 52 -0.30 -14.40 5.90
N ALA A 53 -0.73 -13.19 5.52
CA ALA A 53 -0.03 -12.42 4.49
C ALA A 53 1.40 -12.04 4.92
N VAL A 54 1.56 -11.61 6.17
CA VAL A 54 2.87 -11.31 6.77
C VAL A 54 3.76 -12.56 6.80
N GLU A 55 3.24 -13.69 7.25
CA GLU A 55 3.95 -14.97 7.27
C GLU A 55 4.43 -15.35 5.86
N ALA A 56 3.56 -15.33 4.87
CA ALA A 56 3.91 -15.66 3.49
C ALA A 56 5.00 -14.72 2.91
N ILE A 57 4.96 -13.41 3.22
CA ILE A 57 5.99 -12.46 2.82
C ILE A 57 7.34 -12.83 3.45
N LYS A 58 7.36 -13.11 4.76
CA LYS A 58 8.58 -13.47 5.51
C LYS A 58 9.15 -14.81 5.06
N GLU A 59 8.33 -15.82 4.87
CA GLU A 59 8.74 -17.14 4.35
C GLU A 59 9.34 -17.04 2.95
N SER A 60 8.91 -16.06 2.16
CA SER A 60 9.49 -15.75 0.85
C SER A 60 10.78 -14.93 0.90
N GLY A 61 11.32 -14.63 2.09
CA GLY A 61 12.50 -13.79 2.29
C GLY A 61 12.23 -12.28 2.15
N GLY A 62 10.96 -11.87 2.11
CA GLY A 62 10.57 -10.46 2.04
C GLY A 62 10.36 -9.80 3.40
N ILE A 63 10.22 -8.48 3.40
CA ILE A 63 9.85 -7.69 4.58
C ILE A 63 8.48 -7.07 4.36
N PRO A 64 7.51 -7.29 5.27
CA PRO A 64 6.17 -6.72 5.14
C PRO A 64 6.17 -5.22 5.47
N VAL A 65 5.60 -4.42 4.56
CA VAL A 65 5.45 -2.97 4.68
C VAL A 65 3.98 -2.59 4.50
N GLN A 66 3.43 -1.77 5.40
CA GLN A 66 2.10 -1.19 5.22
C GLN A 66 2.16 -0.10 4.16
N ALA A 67 1.60 -0.37 3.00
CA ALA A 67 1.49 0.58 1.90
C ALA A 67 0.39 1.62 2.17
N HIS A 68 0.61 2.87 1.72
CA HIS A 68 -0.35 4.00 1.69
C HIS A 68 -1.37 3.99 2.85
N PRO A 69 -0.93 4.13 4.12
CA PRO A 69 -1.77 3.93 5.31
C PRO A 69 -3.01 4.83 5.36
N MET A 70 -2.96 6.02 4.76
CA MET A 70 -4.11 6.91 4.67
C MET A 70 -5.28 6.33 3.84
N SER A 71 -5.03 5.33 2.99
CA SER A 71 -6.07 4.62 2.24
C SER A 71 -6.92 3.68 3.11
N MET A 72 -6.54 3.47 4.35
CA MET A 72 -7.35 2.75 5.34
C MET A 72 -8.53 3.57 5.84
N TYR A 73 -8.57 4.89 5.53
CA TYR A 73 -9.61 5.82 5.93
C TYR A 73 -9.81 5.92 7.45
N VAL A 74 -8.73 5.74 8.19
CA VAL A 74 -8.70 5.90 9.65
C VAL A 74 -8.43 7.37 9.99
N SER A 75 -9.12 7.91 10.99
CA SER A 75 -8.84 9.25 11.48
C SER A 75 -7.47 9.33 12.16
N TRP A 76 -6.84 10.51 12.14
CA TRP A 76 -5.56 10.71 12.80
C TRP A 76 -5.56 10.37 14.29
N GLY A 77 -6.69 10.54 14.98
CA GLY A 77 -6.82 10.17 16.39
C GLY A 77 -6.79 8.66 16.66
N LYS A 78 -7.02 7.85 15.61
CA LYS A 78 -6.96 6.39 15.66
C LYS A 78 -5.79 5.78 14.90
N MET A 79 -5.00 6.60 14.21
CA MET A 79 -3.93 6.12 13.34
C MET A 79 -2.84 5.39 14.12
N GLU A 80 -2.43 5.90 15.27
CA GLU A 80 -1.41 5.27 16.11
C GLU A 80 -1.86 3.90 16.60
N GLU A 81 -3.07 3.78 17.18
CA GLU A 81 -3.64 2.53 17.62
C GLU A 81 -3.70 1.50 16.47
N THR A 82 -4.20 1.94 15.30
CA THR A 82 -4.29 1.08 14.12
C THR A 82 -2.92 0.63 13.61
N MET A 83 -1.93 1.52 13.57
CA MET A 83 -0.57 1.15 13.12
C MET A 83 0.14 0.27 14.14
N LEU A 84 -0.15 0.43 15.43
CA LEU A 84 0.33 -0.48 16.47
C LEU A 84 -0.22 -1.90 16.29
N GLU A 85 -1.51 -2.06 15.95
CA GLU A 85 -2.11 -3.35 15.63
C GLU A 85 -1.47 -3.98 14.38
N VAL A 86 -1.23 -3.18 13.34
CA VAL A 86 -0.55 -3.61 12.10
C VAL A 86 0.87 -4.08 12.42
N ARG A 87 1.63 -3.33 13.20
CA ARG A 87 2.97 -3.71 13.68
C ARG A 87 2.94 -5.01 14.49
N ASN A 88 2.00 -5.13 15.43
CA ASN A 88 1.83 -6.33 16.26
C ASN A 88 1.42 -7.57 15.45
N SER A 89 0.91 -7.38 14.24
CA SER A 89 0.65 -8.46 13.28
C SER A 89 1.92 -8.88 12.52
N GLY A 90 3.07 -8.23 12.77
CA GLY A 90 4.37 -8.56 12.22
C GLY A 90 4.81 -7.71 11.03
N VAL A 91 4.09 -6.65 10.68
CA VAL A 91 4.51 -5.64 9.69
C VAL A 91 5.66 -4.83 10.28
N GLU A 92 6.72 -4.60 9.51
CA GLU A 92 7.96 -4.01 9.98
C GLU A 92 8.22 -2.61 9.44
N GLY A 93 7.60 -2.25 8.31
CA GLY A 93 7.75 -0.93 7.70
C GLY A 93 6.43 -0.23 7.43
N LEU A 94 6.50 1.08 7.26
CA LEU A 94 5.39 1.96 6.94
C LEU A 94 5.74 2.84 5.74
N GLU A 95 4.91 2.83 4.68
CA GLU A 95 5.06 3.78 3.59
C GLU A 95 4.58 5.16 4.06
N ALA A 96 5.50 5.93 4.63
CA ALA A 96 5.22 7.26 5.18
C ALA A 96 5.01 8.30 4.08
N HIS A 97 5.75 8.20 2.98
CA HIS A 97 5.66 9.12 1.85
C HIS A 97 4.96 8.50 0.65
N HIS A 98 3.77 9.01 0.33
CA HIS A 98 2.92 8.57 -0.78
C HIS A 98 2.32 9.79 -1.50
N PRO A 99 2.25 9.81 -2.85
CA PRO A 99 1.80 11.00 -3.60
C PRO A 99 0.35 11.42 -3.34
N GLY A 100 -0.45 10.57 -2.70
CA GLY A 100 -1.84 10.85 -2.34
C GLY A 100 -2.02 11.74 -1.11
N ILE A 101 -0.95 12.11 -0.42
CA ILE A 101 -0.98 12.88 0.82
C ILE A 101 -0.09 14.13 0.76
N ARG A 102 -0.34 15.06 1.66
CA ARG A 102 0.49 16.27 1.81
C ARG A 102 1.83 15.91 2.46
N PHE A 103 2.83 16.74 2.22
CA PHE A 103 4.15 16.53 2.82
C PHE A 103 4.11 16.56 4.35
N SER A 104 3.28 17.42 4.95
CA SER A 104 3.10 17.46 6.40
C SER A 104 2.49 16.18 6.99
N GLU A 105 1.59 15.54 6.25
CA GLU A 105 1.01 14.25 6.64
C GLU A 105 2.03 13.11 6.53
N ALA A 106 2.86 13.16 5.49
CA ALA A 106 3.96 12.20 5.33
C ALA A 106 4.98 12.30 6.45
N ARG A 107 5.37 13.52 6.85
CA ARG A 107 6.26 13.74 8.01
C ARG A 107 5.65 13.18 9.29
N ARG A 108 4.38 13.38 9.52
CA ARG A 108 3.69 12.84 10.69
C ARG A 108 3.63 11.31 10.69
N LEU A 109 3.50 10.67 9.52
CA LEU A 109 3.58 9.21 9.39
C LEU A 109 5.00 8.70 9.62
N GLU A 110 6.02 9.45 9.21
CA GLU A 110 7.42 9.13 9.46
C GLU A 110 7.75 9.15 10.96
N GLU A 111 7.31 10.20 11.67
CA GLU A 111 7.40 10.30 13.14
C GLU A 111 6.64 9.15 13.83
N LEU A 112 5.46 8.80 13.36
CA LEU A 112 4.70 7.66 13.88
C LEU A 112 5.43 6.33 13.65
N ALA A 113 6.04 6.12 12.50
CA ALA A 113 6.84 4.93 12.23
C ALA A 113 8.01 4.82 13.21
N GLU A 114 8.71 5.93 13.48
CA GLU A 114 9.80 5.99 14.45
C GLU A 114 9.32 5.63 15.87
N ILE A 115 8.21 6.23 16.33
CA ILE A 115 7.60 5.94 17.66
C ILE A 115 7.27 4.44 17.79
N LEU A 116 6.76 3.83 16.72
CA LEU A 116 6.40 2.43 16.71
C LEU A 116 7.57 1.48 16.43
N GLY A 117 8.80 2.00 16.22
CA GLY A 117 9.96 1.19 15.86
C GLY A 117 9.82 0.48 14.51
N MET A 118 9.11 1.10 13.58
CA MET A 118 8.96 0.67 12.19
C MET A 118 9.91 1.49 11.31
N PHE A 119 10.48 0.89 10.25
CA PHE A 119 11.21 1.68 9.27
C PHE A 119 10.25 2.38 8.30
N SER A 120 10.67 3.53 7.79
CA SER A 120 9.88 4.32 6.84
C SER A 120 10.27 4.02 5.39
N THR A 121 9.28 4.00 4.50
CA THR A 121 9.51 3.95 3.06
C THR A 121 8.82 5.11 2.35
N ALA A 122 9.20 5.32 1.10
CA ALA A 122 8.60 6.30 0.21
C ALA A 122 8.31 5.65 -1.16
N GLY A 123 7.13 5.89 -1.70
CA GLY A 123 6.70 5.36 -2.97
C GLY A 123 6.12 6.43 -3.90
N SER A 124 6.16 6.18 -5.21
CA SER A 124 5.54 7.02 -6.23
C SER A 124 4.13 6.55 -6.63
N ASP A 125 3.74 5.38 -6.21
CA ASP A 125 2.48 4.73 -6.62
C ASP A 125 2.26 4.75 -8.15
N PHE A 126 3.36 4.65 -8.90
CA PHE A 126 3.33 4.71 -10.35
C PHE A 126 2.83 3.40 -10.96
N HIS A 127 1.77 3.50 -11.75
CA HIS A 127 1.11 2.37 -12.41
C HIS A 127 1.15 2.49 -13.94
N GLY A 128 2.02 3.34 -14.47
CA GLY A 128 2.10 3.67 -15.89
C GLY A 128 1.28 4.91 -16.27
N GLU A 129 1.77 5.67 -17.23
CA GLU A 129 1.17 6.94 -17.66
C GLU A 129 -0.27 6.80 -18.14
N LYS A 130 -0.62 5.65 -18.76
CA LYS A 130 -1.98 5.37 -19.23
C LYS A 130 -2.97 5.10 -18.09
N VAL A 131 -2.48 4.74 -16.91
CA VAL A 131 -3.30 4.40 -15.73
C VAL A 131 -3.38 5.56 -14.76
N ARG A 132 -2.24 6.18 -14.48
CA ARG A 132 -2.08 7.26 -13.51
C ARG A 132 -1.12 8.33 -14.05
N ALA A 133 -1.60 9.15 -14.97
CA ALA A 133 -0.84 10.27 -15.54
C ALA A 133 -0.42 11.33 -14.50
N ASP A 134 -1.09 11.36 -13.34
CA ASP A 134 -0.79 12.23 -12.21
C ASP A 134 0.36 11.72 -11.33
N ARG A 135 0.94 10.57 -11.63
CA ARG A 135 2.06 9.95 -10.88
C ARG A 135 3.34 9.97 -11.71
N LYS A 136 4.46 10.25 -11.04
CA LYS A 136 5.78 10.29 -11.66
C LYS A 136 6.76 9.44 -10.87
N ILE A 137 7.51 8.58 -11.54
CA ILE A 137 8.56 7.75 -10.90
C ILE A 137 9.57 8.65 -10.19
N GLY A 138 9.91 8.29 -8.94
CA GLY A 138 10.87 9.04 -8.12
C GLY A 138 10.30 10.27 -7.42
N TYR A 139 8.97 10.49 -7.49
CA TYR A 139 8.29 11.57 -6.79
C TYR A 139 7.19 11.06 -5.88
N SER A 140 7.01 11.69 -4.74
CA SER A 140 6.08 11.28 -3.69
C SER A 140 5.24 12.46 -3.15
N SER A 141 4.95 12.46 -1.87
CA SER A 141 4.10 13.42 -1.16
C SER A 141 4.40 14.87 -1.55
N GLY A 142 3.36 15.63 -1.86
CA GLY A 142 3.51 17.03 -2.25
C GLY A 142 4.31 17.30 -3.53
N GLY A 143 4.60 16.26 -4.32
CA GLY A 143 5.41 16.37 -5.53
C GLY A 143 6.92 16.46 -5.28
N TYR A 144 7.38 16.14 -4.08
CA TYR A 144 8.81 16.11 -3.76
C TYR A 144 9.49 14.86 -4.31
N LYS A 145 10.75 14.99 -4.70
CA LYS A 145 11.59 13.86 -5.09
C LYS A 145 11.81 12.93 -3.90
N ILE A 146 11.73 11.62 -4.13
CA ILE A 146 12.06 10.61 -3.12
C ILE A 146 13.55 10.68 -2.82
N GLU A 147 13.90 10.81 -1.55
CA GLU A 147 15.28 10.86 -1.07
C GLU A 147 15.88 9.46 -0.95
N ASP A 148 17.17 9.33 -1.25
CA ASP A 148 17.88 8.05 -1.20
C ASP A 148 17.96 7.47 0.23
N ARG A 149 17.78 8.30 1.28
CA ARG A 149 17.79 7.86 2.68
C ARG A 149 16.74 6.79 2.99
N PHE A 150 15.60 6.80 2.30
CA PHE A 150 14.58 5.74 2.47
C PHE A 150 15.09 4.36 2.03
N TRP A 151 16.03 4.33 1.11
CA TRP A 151 16.74 3.12 0.75
C TRP A 151 17.93 2.87 1.66
N THR A 152 18.85 3.81 1.78
CA THR A 152 20.16 3.61 2.40
C THR A 152 20.10 3.49 3.92
N GLU A 153 19.20 4.22 4.58
CA GLU A 153 19.13 4.31 6.03
C GLU A 153 17.94 3.55 6.64
N GLN A 154 16.95 3.20 5.82
CA GLN A 154 15.73 2.56 6.29
C GLN A 154 15.58 1.14 5.74
N LEU A 155 15.26 0.97 4.46
CA LEU A 155 14.89 -0.33 3.89
C LEU A 155 16.08 -1.28 3.77
N LYS A 156 17.24 -0.81 3.30
CA LYS A 156 18.42 -1.67 3.12
C LYS A 156 18.90 -2.29 4.43
N PRO A 157 19.09 -1.53 5.55
CA PRO A 157 19.46 -2.14 6.83
C PRO A 157 18.41 -3.13 7.36
N ALA A 158 17.12 -2.86 7.14
CA ALA A 158 16.05 -3.76 7.54
C ALA A 158 16.11 -5.08 6.74
N LEU A 159 16.38 -5.04 5.44
CA LEU A 159 16.59 -6.22 4.60
C LEU A 159 17.82 -7.04 5.04
N GLU A 160 18.93 -6.38 5.29
CA GLU A 160 20.17 -7.02 5.76
C GLU A 160 19.95 -7.75 7.09
N LYS A 161 19.23 -7.10 8.02
CA LYS A 161 18.86 -7.72 9.31
C LYS A 161 17.94 -8.92 9.14
N ALA A 162 16.94 -8.85 8.26
CA ALA A 162 16.02 -9.95 8.01
C ALA A 162 16.76 -11.17 7.43
N HIS A 163 17.70 -10.94 6.51
CA HIS A 163 18.46 -12.02 5.86
C HIS A 163 19.50 -12.63 6.80
N SER A 164 20.15 -11.85 7.65
CA SER A 164 21.12 -12.37 8.62
C SER A 164 20.50 -13.24 9.72
N GLY A 165 19.19 -13.08 10.00
CA GLY A 165 18.46 -13.92 10.94
C GLY A 165 18.05 -15.29 10.41
N THR A 166 18.12 -15.52 9.09
CA THR A 166 17.74 -16.79 8.43
C THR A 166 18.85 -17.79 8.26
N ASP A 167 20.12 -17.40 8.47
CA ASP A 167 21.29 -18.29 8.26
C ASP A 167 21.50 -19.38 9.34
N HIS A 168 20.59 -19.52 10.32
CA HIS A 168 20.77 -20.48 11.41
C HIS A 168 19.90 -21.75 11.35
N THR A 169 19.18 -22.05 10.27
CA THR A 169 18.28 -23.23 10.23
C THR A 169 18.49 -24.21 9.08
N PHE A 170 19.62 -24.17 8.37
CA PHE A 170 20.05 -25.27 7.50
C PHE A 170 21.33 -25.93 8.05
N SER A 171 21.23 -26.54 9.22
CA SER A 171 22.21 -27.57 9.64
C SER A 171 21.61 -28.91 9.23
N ALA A 172 22.32 -29.58 8.31
CA ALA A 172 22.00 -30.89 7.78
C ALA A 172 21.75 -31.91 8.90
N GLY A 173 20.65 -32.64 8.77
CA GLY A 173 20.36 -33.90 9.42
C GLY A 173 20.08 -34.92 8.32
#